data_d470d76793c019236f196c48e9d9f39d
#
_entry.id   d470d76793c019236f196c48e9d9f39d
#
_cell.length_a   1.000
_cell.length_b   1.000
_cell.length_c   1.000
_cell.angle_alpha   90.00
_cell.angle_beta   90.00
_cell.angle_gamma   90.00
#
_symmetry.space_group_name_H-M   'P 1'
#
loop_
_entity.id
_entity.type
_entity.pdbx_description
1 polymer ?
#
loop_
_entity_poly.entity_id
_entity_poly.type
_entity_poly.pdbx_seq_one_letter_code
_entity_poly.pdbx_strand_id
1 'polypeptide(L)'
;MQWVASTATANTYKEVSKDTITDPETVTVAYSGKFLRMAEVSPTAGPTTEPTAEPTKEPTVSPTAEPTATPTVTPTATATPAATATPTAAPTATPTAAPTATPTATPTATPTATPAATITLDKTAVTTYQKATDTVTAKVSGSGTVSAASSDTGIATVAVSGKTITITGVKAGSATVTVTYTEGSNKVEAKCTVTVKASNAREDKTTKLKDKSGVQLYVQDGDSYREAVNADYFTASKFFIKGDVKYTGWQTLDGKLYFFTADGNKVTGEQVIQGAKYNFASDGSLVVGSGTMGIDVSKWNGKIDWNAVKNSGVSYVIIRVGYRGSSQGALIDDPTFKTNIKGATAAGLKVGVYFFTQAVDEVEAVQEASMVLDRISGYKISYPVFLDVEGSGGRGDKIDSATRTAVCKAFCNTIQNAGYTAGVYANKTWLSQKMDASALSGYKIWLAQYAAAPTYTGRYDLWQYKSTGKVSGISGNVDLNLSYLGY
;
A
#
# COMPACT_ATOMS: atom_id res chain seq x y z
N MET A 1 7.16 -41.96 1.64
CA MET A 1 6.64 -41.19 2.78
C MET A 1 5.27 -41.75 3.12
N GLN A 2 5.10 -42.18 4.36
CA GLN A 2 3.84 -42.74 4.83
C GLN A 2 3.11 -41.71 5.67
N TRP A 3 1.84 -41.53 5.42
CA TRP A 3 0.97 -40.65 6.20
C TRP A 3 0.32 -41.43 7.32
N VAL A 4 0.30 -40.85 8.51
CA VAL A 4 -0.33 -41.46 9.68
C VAL A 4 -1.43 -40.54 10.20
N ALA A 5 -2.68 -40.99 10.20
CA ALA A 5 -3.82 -40.27 10.74
C ALA A 5 -4.09 -40.70 12.19
N SER A 6 -4.16 -39.73 13.12
CA SER A 6 -4.57 -39.98 14.51
C SER A 6 -6.07 -39.77 14.67
N THR A 7 -6.79 -40.78 15.18
CA THR A 7 -8.16 -40.60 15.64
C THR A 7 -8.20 -40.21 17.11
N ALA A 8 -8.99 -39.22 17.47
CA ALA A 8 -8.96 -38.47 18.74
C ALA A 8 -9.33 -39.28 20.02
N THR A 9 -9.62 -40.57 19.93
CA THR A 9 -10.08 -41.38 21.08
C THR A 9 -9.17 -42.51 21.55
N ALA A 10 -8.06 -42.77 20.88
CA ALA A 10 -7.21 -43.91 21.28
C ALA A 10 -5.81 -43.76 20.73
N ASN A 11 -5.01 -42.84 20.93
CA ASN A 11 -3.58 -42.76 20.53
C ASN A 11 -3.12 -43.85 19.51
N THR A 12 -4.02 -44.34 18.69
CA THR A 12 -3.79 -45.35 17.65
C THR A 12 -3.74 -44.65 16.31
N TYR A 13 -2.63 -44.76 15.66
CA TYR A 13 -2.41 -44.25 14.31
C TYR A 13 -2.79 -45.34 13.31
N LYS A 14 -3.60 -45.01 12.30
CA LYS A 14 -3.86 -45.90 11.19
C LYS A 14 -3.03 -45.44 10.01
N GLU A 15 -2.21 -46.33 9.52
CA GLU A 15 -1.39 -46.10 8.33
C GLU A 15 -2.30 -46.12 7.09
N VAL A 16 -2.23 -45.03 6.28
CA VAL A 16 -2.95 -44.93 5.00
C VAL A 16 -1.90 -44.90 3.90
N SER A 17 -1.83 -45.95 3.09
CA SER A 17 -0.92 -46.00 1.96
C SER A 17 -1.43 -45.12 0.81
N LYS A 18 -0.51 -44.59 0.01
CA LYS A 18 -0.79 -43.74 -1.16
C LYS A 18 -1.71 -44.47 -2.17
N ASP A 19 -1.66 -45.78 -2.22
CA ASP A 19 -2.41 -46.62 -3.17
C ASP A 19 -3.87 -46.83 -2.77
N THR A 20 -4.28 -46.39 -1.58
CA THR A 20 -5.66 -46.52 -1.08
C THR A 20 -6.49 -45.26 -1.33
N ILE A 21 -5.92 -44.19 -1.84
CA ILE A 21 -6.64 -42.94 -2.20
C ILE A 21 -6.89 -42.97 -3.70
N THR A 22 -8.04 -43.45 -4.09
CA THR A 22 -8.44 -43.55 -5.50
C THR A 22 -9.10 -42.28 -6.05
N ASP A 23 -9.49 -41.33 -5.17
CA ASP A 23 -10.08 -40.07 -5.57
C ASP A 23 -9.84 -39.01 -4.46
N PRO A 24 -8.92 -38.05 -4.67
CA PRO A 24 -8.62 -37.00 -3.69
C PRO A 24 -9.76 -35.99 -3.48
N GLU A 25 -10.75 -35.92 -4.37
CA GLU A 25 -11.91 -35.03 -4.22
C GLU A 25 -12.97 -35.56 -3.25
N THR A 26 -12.94 -36.84 -2.94
CA THR A 26 -13.93 -37.48 -2.05
C THR A 26 -13.45 -37.70 -0.62
N VAL A 27 -12.19 -37.37 -0.31
CA VAL A 27 -11.68 -37.48 1.05
C VAL A 27 -12.11 -36.26 1.87
N THR A 28 -13.35 -36.32 2.37
CA THR A 28 -13.78 -35.40 3.43
C THR A 28 -13.09 -35.82 4.73
N VAL A 29 -11.93 -35.24 5.03
CA VAL A 29 -11.31 -35.37 6.34
C VAL A 29 -12.12 -34.53 7.31
N ALA A 30 -13.00 -35.16 8.09
CA ALA A 30 -13.67 -34.52 9.20
C ALA A 30 -12.60 -34.20 10.27
N TYR A 31 -12.13 -32.96 10.27
CA TYR A 31 -11.14 -32.46 11.19
C TYR A 31 -11.79 -32.15 12.53
N SER A 32 -11.64 -33.01 13.51
CA SER A 32 -11.88 -32.70 14.92
C SER A 32 -10.57 -32.25 15.57
N GLY A 33 -10.09 -31.10 15.21
CA GLY A 33 -9.22 -30.23 15.99
C GLY A 33 -7.91 -30.76 16.58
N LYS A 34 -7.21 -31.76 16.03
CA LYS A 34 -5.87 -32.18 16.49
C LYS A 34 -4.95 -32.56 15.33
N PHE A 35 -3.71 -32.12 15.45
CA PHE A 35 -2.63 -32.11 14.49
C PHE A 35 -2.23 -33.43 13.85
N LEU A 36 -1.91 -33.41 12.53
CA LEU A 36 -1.12 -34.45 11.88
C LEU A 36 0.36 -34.28 12.26
N ARG A 37 0.98 -35.29 12.87
CA ARG A 37 2.42 -35.39 13.00
C ARG A 37 2.97 -36.34 11.95
N MET A 38 4.04 -35.94 11.25
CA MET A 38 4.86 -36.91 10.52
C MET A 38 5.70 -37.70 11.51
N ALA A 39 5.59 -39.04 11.50
CA ALA A 39 6.54 -39.87 12.18
C ALA A 39 7.76 -40.07 11.26
N GLU A 40 8.95 -39.72 11.76
CA GLU A 40 10.18 -40.13 11.13
C GLU A 40 10.34 -41.66 11.26
N VAL A 41 10.42 -42.32 10.12
CA VAL A 41 10.90 -43.71 10.09
C VAL A 41 12.41 -43.61 10.11
N SER A 42 13.03 -44.02 11.25
CA SER A 42 14.49 -44.12 11.35
C SER A 42 15.03 -45.03 10.25
N PRO A 43 15.95 -44.58 9.39
CA PRO A 43 16.61 -45.45 8.46
C PRO A 43 17.58 -46.33 9.23
N THR A 44 17.52 -47.63 8.97
CA THR A 44 18.50 -48.62 9.42
C THR A 44 19.89 -48.21 8.91
N ALA A 45 20.86 -48.21 9.79
CA ALA A 45 22.21 -47.71 9.57
C ALA A 45 22.92 -48.34 8.35
N GLY A 46 23.39 -47.49 7.47
CA GLY A 46 24.39 -47.78 6.44
C GLY A 46 25.42 -46.64 6.42
N PRO A 47 26.65 -46.87 5.97
CA PRO A 47 27.84 -46.22 6.49
C PRO A 47 28.03 -44.77 6.13
N THR A 48 28.54 -44.03 7.07
CA THR A 48 29.03 -42.66 7.10
C THR A 48 30.02 -42.34 5.97
N THR A 49 29.70 -41.35 5.13
CA THR A 49 30.69 -40.40 4.60
C THR A 49 30.02 -39.05 4.53
N GLU A 50 30.50 -38.17 5.34
CA GLU A 50 30.16 -36.78 5.42
C GLU A 50 30.81 -36.05 4.22
N PRO A 51 30.06 -35.30 3.39
CA PRO A 51 30.65 -34.25 2.60
C PRO A 51 30.33 -32.90 3.27
N THR A 52 31.36 -32.33 3.86
CA THR A 52 31.40 -30.90 4.21
C THR A 52 31.26 -30.09 2.91
N ALA A 53 30.08 -29.59 2.61
CA ALA A 53 29.87 -28.58 1.62
C ALA A 53 29.07 -27.45 2.23
N GLU A 54 29.75 -26.34 2.42
CA GLU A 54 29.21 -25.05 2.78
C GLU A 54 28.11 -24.67 1.75
N PRO A 55 26.91 -24.28 2.17
CA PRO A 55 25.85 -23.95 1.23
C PRO A 55 26.23 -22.68 0.44
N THR A 56 26.32 -22.86 -0.86
CA THR A 56 26.50 -21.81 -1.87
C THR A 56 25.47 -20.71 -1.61
N LYS A 57 25.93 -19.46 -1.62
CA LYS A 57 25.12 -18.25 -1.48
C LYS A 57 23.85 -18.33 -2.34
N GLU A 58 22.71 -18.14 -1.70
CA GLU A 58 21.43 -17.87 -2.37
C GLU A 58 21.61 -16.74 -3.38
N PRO A 59 21.17 -16.87 -4.62
CA PRO A 59 21.35 -15.81 -5.61
C PRO A 59 20.62 -14.56 -5.15
N THR A 60 21.37 -13.51 -4.92
CA THR A 60 20.85 -12.16 -4.69
C THR A 60 20.25 -11.71 -6.00
N VAL A 61 18.93 -11.70 -6.13
CA VAL A 61 18.26 -11.01 -7.23
C VAL A 61 18.43 -9.52 -6.97
N SER A 62 19.49 -8.98 -7.55
CA SER A 62 19.63 -7.54 -7.67
C SER A 62 18.51 -7.05 -8.60
N PRO A 63 17.69 -6.06 -8.19
CA PRO A 63 16.75 -5.47 -9.12
C PRO A 63 17.55 -4.89 -10.29
N THR A 64 17.11 -5.20 -11.50
CA THR A 64 17.64 -4.63 -12.75
C THR A 64 17.69 -3.12 -12.60
N ALA A 65 18.88 -2.55 -12.69
CA ALA A 65 19.10 -1.13 -12.56
C ALA A 65 18.29 -0.39 -13.63
N GLU A 66 17.48 0.53 -13.19
CA GLU A 66 16.92 1.59 -14.01
C GLU A 66 18.11 2.39 -14.62
N PRO A 67 18.08 2.78 -15.90
CA PRO A 67 19.20 3.44 -16.52
C PRO A 67 19.52 4.75 -15.80
N THR A 68 20.73 4.84 -15.27
CA THR A 68 21.29 6.00 -14.62
C THR A 68 21.34 7.17 -15.61
N ALA A 69 20.59 8.22 -15.33
CA ALA A 69 20.73 9.48 -16.02
C ALA A 69 22.15 10.03 -15.77
N THR A 70 22.88 10.27 -16.84
CA THR A 70 24.21 10.86 -16.84
C THR A 70 24.16 12.24 -16.18
N PRO A 71 24.99 12.58 -15.20
CA PRO A 71 24.99 13.91 -14.62
C PRO A 71 25.56 14.91 -15.63
N THR A 72 24.76 15.86 -16.04
CA THR A 72 25.19 17.03 -16.81
C THR A 72 26.01 17.92 -15.89
N VAL A 73 27.27 18.08 -16.21
CA VAL A 73 28.20 19.00 -15.53
C VAL A 73 27.75 20.46 -15.71
N THR A 74 27.37 21.08 -14.62
CA THR A 74 27.14 22.54 -14.55
C THR A 74 28.50 23.24 -14.53
N PRO A 75 28.77 24.25 -15.40
CA PRO A 75 30.03 24.97 -15.35
C PRO A 75 30.14 25.85 -14.10
N THR A 76 31.27 25.73 -13.43
CA THR A 76 31.68 26.54 -12.28
C THR A 76 31.86 28.00 -12.68
N ALA A 77 31.13 28.90 -12.04
CA ALA A 77 31.32 30.33 -12.22
C ALA A 77 32.65 30.79 -11.58
N THR A 78 33.49 31.40 -12.38
CA THR A 78 34.77 32.01 -11.97
C THR A 78 34.52 33.29 -11.19
N ALA A 79 35.06 33.39 -9.98
CA ALA A 79 34.98 34.57 -9.16
C ALA A 79 35.90 35.70 -9.71
N THR A 80 35.34 36.87 -9.88
CA THR A 80 36.06 38.12 -10.20
C THR A 80 36.58 38.78 -8.91
N PRO A 81 37.83 39.27 -8.85
CA PRO A 81 38.38 39.82 -7.62
C PRO A 81 37.83 41.21 -7.31
N ALA A 82 37.64 41.47 -6.00
CA ALA A 82 37.18 42.71 -5.43
C ALA A 82 38.22 43.85 -5.59
N ALA A 83 37.74 45.03 -5.95
CA ALA A 83 38.54 46.27 -6.02
C ALA A 83 38.78 46.86 -4.62
N THR A 84 40.02 47.21 -4.37
CA THR A 84 40.54 47.88 -3.15
C THR A 84 40.07 49.33 -3.08
N ALA A 85 39.41 49.74 -2.00
CA ALA A 85 39.05 51.12 -1.74
C ALA A 85 40.18 51.88 -1.00
N THR A 86 40.53 53.02 -1.52
CA THR A 86 41.51 53.98 -0.97
C THR A 86 40.85 54.88 0.09
N PRO A 87 41.47 55.17 1.23
CA PRO A 87 40.90 56.07 2.24
C PRO A 87 41.08 57.54 1.89
N THR A 88 40.01 58.32 1.99
CA THR A 88 40.06 59.80 1.86
C THR A 88 39.82 60.45 3.22
N ALA A 89 40.61 61.49 3.47
CA ALA A 89 40.82 62.24 4.74
C ALA A 89 39.52 62.90 5.27
N ALA A 90 39.51 63.10 6.59
CA ALA A 90 38.47 63.81 7.34
C ALA A 90 38.71 65.36 7.25
N PRO A 91 37.66 66.16 7.22
CA PRO A 91 37.75 67.59 7.47
C PRO A 91 37.40 67.96 8.94
N THR A 92 38.11 68.97 9.39
CA THR A 92 38.14 69.59 10.70
C THR A 92 36.79 70.25 11.09
N ALA A 93 36.43 70.10 12.40
CA ALA A 93 35.24 70.73 12.99
C ALA A 93 35.46 72.22 13.30
N THR A 94 34.44 73.02 13.02
CA THR A 94 34.34 74.45 13.52
C THR A 94 33.16 74.52 14.50
N PRO A 95 33.25 75.12 15.66
CA PRO A 95 32.17 75.17 16.63
C PRO A 95 31.14 76.28 16.33
N THR A 96 29.86 75.98 16.39
CA THR A 96 28.80 77.00 16.28
C THR A 96 27.70 76.76 17.33
N ALA A 97 27.46 77.81 18.09
CA ALA A 97 26.30 78.18 18.91
C ALA A 97 25.17 77.19 19.27
N ALA A 98 24.79 77.25 20.56
CA ALA A 98 23.63 76.53 21.13
C ALA A 98 22.32 76.98 20.53
N PRO A 99 21.40 76.10 20.19
CA PRO A 99 20.04 76.44 19.82
C PRO A 99 19.08 76.40 21.04
N THR A 100 18.18 77.32 21.01
CA THR A 100 17.03 77.58 21.82
C THR A 100 16.09 76.36 21.83
N ALA A 101 15.47 76.04 23.00
CA ALA A 101 14.54 74.96 23.19
C ALA A 101 13.29 75.07 22.28
N THR A 102 13.05 74.11 21.46
CA THR A 102 11.82 73.93 20.69
C THR A 102 10.84 73.01 21.45
N PRO A 103 9.50 73.24 21.40
CA PRO A 103 8.51 72.53 22.20
C PRO A 103 8.47 71.00 21.79
N THR A 104 8.39 70.17 22.84
CA THR A 104 8.28 68.71 22.73
C THR A 104 7.02 68.34 21.97
N ALA A 105 7.20 67.73 20.78
CA ALA A 105 6.12 67.10 20.03
C ALA A 105 5.62 65.84 20.79
N THR A 106 4.33 65.78 21.00
CA THR A 106 3.62 64.58 21.51
C THR A 106 3.97 63.37 20.68
N PRO A 107 4.30 62.18 21.24
CA PRO A 107 4.60 61.00 20.47
C PRO A 107 3.38 60.56 19.66
N THR A 108 3.48 60.67 18.36
CA THR A 108 2.54 60.02 17.43
C THR A 108 2.59 58.51 17.63
N ALA A 109 1.46 57.91 17.96
CA ALA A 109 1.35 56.45 18.14
C ALA A 109 1.89 55.72 16.88
N THR A 110 2.86 54.88 17.10
CA THR A 110 3.41 53.98 16.06
C THR A 110 2.26 53.15 15.53
N PRO A 111 1.99 53.10 14.21
CA PRO A 111 0.94 52.27 13.68
C PRO A 111 1.26 50.81 14.03
N THR A 112 0.35 50.16 14.73
CA THR A 112 0.39 48.73 15.01
C THR A 112 0.46 48.00 13.67
N ALA A 113 1.51 47.21 13.43
CA ALA A 113 1.68 46.49 12.20
C ALA A 113 0.45 45.58 11.97
N THR A 114 -0.29 45.82 10.92
CA THR A 114 -1.42 44.97 10.51
C THR A 114 -0.87 43.56 10.26
N PRO A 115 -1.45 42.50 10.82
CA PRO A 115 -1.00 41.13 10.56
C PRO A 115 -0.93 40.87 9.06
N ALA A 116 0.14 40.23 8.61
CA ALA A 116 0.31 39.90 7.20
C ALA A 116 -0.85 39.02 6.71
N ALA A 117 -1.45 39.37 5.58
CA ALA A 117 -2.47 38.54 4.95
C ALA A 117 -1.88 37.19 4.56
N THR A 118 -2.62 36.10 4.80
CA THR A 118 -2.22 34.74 4.40
C THR A 118 -3.33 34.01 3.66
N ILE A 119 -2.95 33.13 2.75
CA ILE A 119 -3.86 32.23 2.04
C ILE A 119 -3.22 30.85 1.90
N THR A 120 -4.02 29.80 2.14
CA THR A 120 -3.71 28.42 1.81
C THR A 120 -4.92 27.76 1.16
N LEU A 121 -4.71 26.70 0.40
CA LEU A 121 -5.78 25.93 -0.26
C LEU A 121 -5.85 24.53 0.38
N ASP A 122 -7.06 24.00 0.47
CA ASP A 122 -7.29 22.61 0.91
C ASP A 122 -6.77 21.58 -0.09
N LYS A 123 -6.67 21.98 -1.38
CA LYS A 123 -6.10 21.17 -2.46
C LYS A 123 -5.16 22.02 -3.32
N THR A 124 -3.95 21.56 -3.55
CA THR A 124 -2.97 22.18 -4.46
C THR A 124 -3.00 21.58 -5.86
N ALA A 125 -3.73 20.48 -6.05
CA ALA A 125 -3.99 19.85 -7.33
C ALA A 125 -5.41 19.28 -7.38
N VAL A 126 -6.06 19.41 -8.55
CA VAL A 126 -7.39 18.89 -8.85
C VAL A 126 -7.34 18.16 -10.19
N THR A 127 -7.95 16.98 -10.25
CA THR A 127 -8.21 16.27 -11.50
C THR A 127 -9.73 16.19 -11.70
N THR A 128 -10.21 16.77 -12.78
CA THR A 128 -11.63 16.75 -13.17
C THR A 128 -11.79 16.27 -14.61
N TYR A 129 -13.01 16.15 -15.05
CA TYR A 129 -13.33 15.76 -16.43
C TYR A 129 -13.93 16.96 -17.19
N GLN A 130 -13.90 16.87 -18.51
CA GLN A 130 -14.58 17.86 -19.36
C GLN A 130 -16.06 17.95 -18.97
N LYS A 131 -16.57 19.19 -18.77
CA LYS A 131 -17.92 19.55 -18.30
C LYS A 131 -18.26 19.11 -16.85
N ALA A 132 -17.35 18.51 -16.11
CA ALA A 132 -17.51 18.22 -14.69
C ALA A 132 -16.96 19.36 -13.83
N THR A 133 -17.44 19.45 -12.59
CA THR A 133 -16.99 20.42 -11.59
C THR A 133 -16.27 19.76 -10.43
N ASP A 134 -15.30 20.46 -9.84
CA ASP A 134 -14.70 20.15 -8.55
C ASP A 134 -14.55 21.45 -7.75
N THR A 135 -14.27 21.35 -6.45
CA THR A 135 -14.15 22.51 -5.58
C THR A 135 -12.80 22.54 -4.85
N VAL A 136 -12.31 23.76 -4.65
CA VAL A 136 -11.15 24.08 -3.81
C VAL A 136 -11.58 25.13 -2.81
N THR A 137 -11.18 24.99 -1.55
CA THR A 137 -11.52 25.95 -0.49
C THR A 137 -10.28 26.71 -0.04
N ALA A 138 -10.38 28.04 -0.05
CA ALA A 138 -9.34 28.92 0.46
C ALA A 138 -9.48 29.12 1.98
N LYS A 139 -8.38 28.94 2.72
CA LYS A 139 -8.25 29.33 4.12
C LYS A 139 -7.45 30.62 4.18
N VAL A 140 -8.04 31.66 4.73
CA VAL A 140 -7.48 33.03 4.76
C VAL A 140 -7.46 33.59 6.18
N SER A 141 -6.53 34.51 6.46
CA SER A 141 -6.30 35.07 7.79
C SER A 141 -7.33 36.07 8.28
N GLY A 142 -8.15 36.65 7.38
CA GLY A 142 -9.07 37.73 7.72
C GLY A 142 -10.41 37.67 6.97
N SER A 143 -11.06 38.85 6.84
CA SER A 143 -12.40 39.02 6.25
C SER A 143 -12.40 39.60 4.83
N GLY A 144 -11.23 39.73 4.22
CA GLY A 144 -11.06 40.24 2.85
C GLY A 144 -11.73 39.36 1.79
N THR A 145 -11.55 39.73 0.54
CA THR A 145 -12.18 39.06 -0.60
C THR A 145 -11.29 38.02 -1.24
N VAL A 146 -11.88 36.91 -1.66
CA VAL A 146 -11.22 35.86 -2.46
C VAL A 146 -11.67 35.97 -3.90
N SER A 147 -10.71 35.96 -4.83
CA SER A 147 -10.94 35.85 -6.26
C SER A 147 -10.09 34.73 -6.83
N ALA A 148 -10.43 34.21 -8.00
CA ALA A 148 -9.67 33.18 -8.68
C ALA A 148 -9.65 33.41 -10.18
N ALA A 149 -8.53 33.03 -10.81
CA ALA A 149 -8.37 33.08 -12.26
C ALA A 149 -7.71 31.78 -12.75
N SER A 150 -8.15 31.26 -13.88
CA SER A 150 -7.51 30.16 -14.59
C SER A 150 -6.47 30.71 -15.57
N SER A 151 -5.34 30.06 -15.68
CA SER A 151 -4.31 30.37 -16.70
C SER A 151 -4.77 30.05 -18.10
N ASP A 152 -5.79 29.19 -18.28
CA ASP A 152 -6.39 28.84 -19.55
C ASP A 152 -7.87 28.47 -19.35
N THR A 153 -8.76 29.43 -19.71
CA THR A 153 -10.21 29.24 -19.62
C THR A 153 -10.75 28.28 -20.69
N GLY A 154 -10.00 27.99 -21.73
CA GLY A 154 -10.31 26.96 -22.71
C GLY A 154 -10.08 25.53 -22.16
N ILE A 155 -9.30 25.38 -21.09
CA ILE A 155 -9.06 24.12 -20.39
C ILE A 155 -9.94 24.02 -19.14
N ALA A 156 -9.92 25.04 -18.28
CA ALA A 156 -10.74 25.07 -17.07
C ALA A 156 -11.22 26.49 -16.76
N THR A 157 -12.50 26.63 -16.36
CA THR A 157 -13.06 27.87 -15.85
C THR A 157 -13.25 27.81 -14.35
N VAL A 158 -13.32 28.96 -13.69
CA VAL A 158 -13.51 29.07 -12.24
C VAL A 158 -14.66 30.01 -11.90
N ALA A 159 -15.40 29.69 -10.86
CA ALA A 159 -16.37 30.54 -10.21
C ALA A 159 -16.10 30.60 -8.71
N VAL A 160 -16.20 31.76 -8.07
CA VAL A 160 -15.93 31.95 -6.65
C VAL A 160 -17.21 32.30 -5.91
N SER A 161 -17.45 31.59 -4.81
CA SER A 161 -18.53 31.88 -3.88
C SER A 161 -17.97 31.89 -2.45
N GLY A 162 -17.80 33.08 -1.88
CA GLY A 162 -17.11 33.23 -0.58
C GLY A 162 -15.67 32.76 -0.64
N LYS A 163 -15.36 31.68 0.09
CA LYS A 163 -14.04 31.06 0.13
C LYS A 163 -13.95 29.77 -0.71
N THR A 164 -15.03 29.40 -1.39
CA THR A 164 -15.10 28.21 -2.24
C THR A 164 -14.91 28.58 -3.70
N ILE A 165 -13.94 27.93 -4.35
CA ILE A 165 -13.63 28.06 -5.75
C ILE A 165 -14.16 26.81 -6.46
N THR A 166 -15.16 26.97 -7.31
CA THR A 166 -15.68 25.91 -8.18
C THR A 166 -14.91 25.94 -9.49
N ILE A 167 -14.29 24.82 -9.83
CA ILE A 167 -13.50 24.61 -11.05
C ILE A 167 -14.33 23.75 -12.00
N THR A 168 -14.54 24.22 -13.23
CA THR A 168 -15.25 23.47 -14.28
C THR A 168 -14.29 23.11 -15.41
N GLY A 169 -14.17 21.81 -15.73
CA GLY A 169 -13.38 21.35 -16.86
C GLY A 169 -14.04 21.68 -18.19
N VAL A 170 -13.30 22.31 -19.11
CA VAL A 170 -13.80 22.72 -20.45
C VAL A 170 -13.25 21.79 -21.53
N LYS A 171 -11.93 21.56 -21.56
CA LYS A 171 -11.24 20.73 -22.56
C LYS A 171 -10.10 20.00 -21.88
N ALA A 172 -9.76 18.81 -22.37
CA ALA A 172 -8.62 18.04 -21.87
C ALA A 172 -7.31 18.83 -21.97
N GLY A 173 -6.56 18.84 -20.88
CA GLY A 173 -5.32 19.59 -20.74
C GLY A 173 -5.02 19.92 -19.28
N SER A 174 -4.04 20.77 -19.05
CA SER A 174 -3.69 21.27 -17.72
C SER A 174 -3.73 22.77 -17.67
N ALA A 175 -4.29 23.33 -16.60
CA ALA A 175 -4.32 24.75 -16.30
C ALA A 175 -3.91 24.99 -14.85
N THR A 176 -3.44 26.19 -14.53
CA THR A 176 -3.19 26.62 -13.16
C THR A 176 -4.27 27.59 -12.73
N VAL A 177 -4.95 27.30 -11.64
CA VAL A 177 -5.87 28.24 -10.98
C VAL A 177 -5.08 29.00 -9.92
N THR A 178 -4.98 30.32 -10.09
CA THR A 178 -4.43 31.23 -9.10
C THR A 178 -5.57 31.80 -8.28
N VAL A 179 -5.54 31.55 -6.98
CA VAL A 179 -6.50 32.08 -6.02
C VAL A 179 -5.84 33.23 -5.27
N THR A 180 -6.48 34.38 -5.31
CA THR A 180 -5.99 35.63 -4.73
C THR A 180 -6.86 36.05 -3.56
N TYR A 181 -6.26 36.31 -2.41
CA TYR A 181 -6.89 36.95 -1.26
C TYR A 181 -6.47 38.39 -1.14
N THR A 182 -7.40 39.30 -1.02
CA THR A 182 -7.19 40.75 -0.90
C THR A 182 -7.83 41.26 0.39
N GLU A 183 -7.03 41.91 1.23
CA GLU A 183 -7.48 42.57 2.45
C GLU A 183 -6.83 43.95 2.57
N GLY A 184 -7.63 44.97 2.41
CA GLY A 184 -7.13 46.33 2.26
C GLY A 184 -6.22 46.49 1.04
N SER A 185 -4.97 46.94 1.26
CA SER A 185 -3.93 47.01 0.24
C SER A 185 -3.10 45.71 0.09
N ASN A 186 -3.29 44.75 1.00
CA ASN A 186 -2.52 43.49 0.99
C ASN A 186 -3.14 42.50 0.02
N LYS A 187 -2.29 41.89 -0.81
CA LYS A 187 -2.67 40.88 -1.79
C LYS A 187 -1.72 39.69 -1.70
N VAL A 188 -2.29 38.49 -1.52
CA VAL A 188 -1.53 37.23 -1.46
C VAL A 188 -2.20 36.18 -2.34
N GLU A 189 -1.39 35.26 -2.87
CA GLU A 189 -1.83 34.27 -3.85
C GLU A 189 -1.45 32.86 -3.47
N ALA A 190 -2.31 31.90 -3.83
CA ALA A 190 -2.03 30.46 -3.78
C ALA A 190 -2.46 29.82 -5.12
N LYS A 191 -1.78 28.74 -5.50
CA LYS A 191 -1.97 28.10 -6.80
C LYS A 191 -2.47 26.68 -6.64
N CYS A 192 -3.39 26.26 -7.53
CA CYS A 192 -3.86 24.90 -7.67
C CYS A 192 -3.67 24.46 -9.13
N THR A 193 -2.99 23.32 -9.32
CA THR A 193 -2.86 22.71 -10.65
C THR A 193 -4.14 21.94 -10.98
N VAL A 194 -4.73 22.23 -12.13
CA VAL A 194 -5.95 21.57 -12.61
C VAL A 194 -5.61 20.72 -13.83
N THR A 195 -5.92 19.44 -13.76
CA THR A 195 -5.85 18.52 -14.90
C THR A 195 -7.25 18.15 -15.33
N VAL A 196 -7.63 18.50 -16.55
CA VAL A 196 -8.91 18.12 -17.17
C VAL A 196 -8.69 16.92 -18.09
N LYS A 197 -9.39 15.82 -17.82
CA LYS A 197 -9.34 14.61 -18.65
C LYS A 197 -10.35 14.66 -19.79
N ALA A 198 -9.99 14.11 -20.94
CA ALA A 198 -10.77 14.16 -22.18
C ALA A 198 -12.08 13.36 -22.14
N SER A 199 -12.19 12.35 -21.28
CA SER A 199 -13.37 11.49 -21.26
C SER A 199 -14.40 12.05 -20.28
N ASN A 200 -15.59 12.24 -20.78
CA ASN A 200 -16.77 12.67 -20.06
C ASN A 200 -17.58 11.46 -19.59
N ALA A 201 -16.92 10.49 -18.93
CA ALA A 201 -17.61 9.32 -18.38
C ALA A 201 -18.82 9.70 -17.51
N ARG A 202 -18.77 10.87 -16.84
CA ARG A 202 -19.88 11.39 -16.01
C ARG A 202 -21.14 11.76 -16.81
N GLU A 203 -20.98 12.15 -18.07
CA GLU A 203 -22.09 12.55 -18.93
C GLU A 203 -22.37 11.56 -20.06
N ASP A 204 -21.50 10.57 -20.22
CA ASP A 204 -21.66 9.54 -21.23
C ASP A 204 -22.80 8.58 -20.87
N LYS A 205 -23.96 8.87 -21.45
CA LYS A 205 -25.20 8.08 -21.32
C LYS A 205 -25.36 7.03 -22.41
N THR A 206 -24.35 6.80 -23.21
CA THR A 206 -24.42 5.93 -24.39
C THR A 206 -23.50 4.70 -24.31
N THR A 207 -22.29 4.90 -23.82
CA THR A 207 -21.33 3.80 -23.68
C THR A 207 -21.71 2.88 -22.53
N LYS A 208 -21.90 1.61 -22.84
CA LYS A 208 -22.28 0.58 -21.86
C LYS A 208 -21.14 0.36 -20.86
N LEU A 209 -21.49 0.43 -19.57
CA LEU A 209 -20.55 0.22 -18.49
C LEU A 209 -20.28 -1.28 -18.30
N LYS A 210 -19.02 -1.66 -18.48
CA LYS A 210 -18.55 -3.02 -18.25
C LYS A 210 -17.46 -3.01 -17.18
N ASP A 211 -17.35 -4.11 -16.45
CA ASP A 211 -16.21 -4.32 -15.57
C ASP A 211 -14.92 -4.64 -16.37
N LYS A 212 -13.80 -4.82 -15.65
CA LYS A 212 -12.50 -5.16 -16.27
C LYS A 212 -12.49 -6.51 -17.00
N SER A 213 -13.44 -7.37 -16.71
CA SER A 213 -13.62 -8.70 -17.34
C SER A 213 -14.56 -8.64 -18.54
N GLY A 214 -15.07 -7.45 -18.87
CA GLY A 214 -16.01 -7.23 -19.96
C GLY A 214 -17.47 -7.57 -19.65
N VAL A 215 -17.78 -7.86 -18.37
CA VAL A 215 -19.15 -8.17 -17.92
C VAL A 215 -19.96 -6.87 -17.91
N GLN A 216 -21.11 -6.89 -18.62
CA GLN A 216 -22.04 -5.77 -18.62
C GLN A 216 -22.66 -5.58 -17.23
N LEU A 217 -22.62 -4.36 -16.73
CA LEU A 217 -23.30 -3.99 -15.49
C LEU A 217 -24.69 -3.43 -15.76
N TYR A 218 -25.56 -3.59 -14.79
CA TYR A 218 -26.96 -3.11 -14.81
C TYR A 218 -27.22 -2.22 -13.60
N VAL A 219 -28.15 -1.31 -13.73
CA VAL A 219 -28.72 -0.50 -12.64
C VAL A 219 -30.22 -0.71 -12.58
N GLN A 220 -30.77 -0.58 -11.39
CA GLN A 220 -32.23 -0.66 -11.19
C GLN A 220 -32.89 0.59 -11.77
N ASP A 221 -33.98 0.41 -12.50
CA ASP A 221 -34.78 1.46 -13.11
C ASP A 221 -36.27 1.14 -12.84
N GLY A 222 -36.81 1.74 -11.77
CA GLY A 222 -38.10 1.33 -11.23
C GLY A 222 -38.08 -0.13 -10.76
N ASP A 223 -39.02 -0.93 -11.24
CA ASP A 223 -39.14 -2.37 -10.96
C ASP A 223 -38.34 -3.24 -11.95
N SER A 224 -37.61 -2.62 -12.87
CA SER A 224 -36.82 -3.31 -13.89
C SER A 224 -35.32 -2.99 -13.76
N TYR A 225 -34.51 -3.64 -14.59
CA TYR A 225 -33.07 -3.42 -14.69
C TYR A 225 -32.73 -3.02 -16.11
N ARG A 226 -32.01 -1.91 -16.26
CA ARG A 226 -31.42 -1.51 -17.53
C ARG A 226 -29.92 -1.66 -17.53
N GLU A 227 -29.33 -1.81 -18.71
CA GLU A 227 -27.89 -1.78 -18.86
C GLU A 227 -27.34 -0.45 -18.34
N ALA A 228 -26.32 -0.55 -17.48
CA ALA A 228 -25.63 0.62 -16.96
C ALA A 228 -24.77 1.25 -18.07
N VAL A 229 -24.70 2.55 -18.07
CA VAL A 229 -23.80 3.37 -18.92
C VAL A 229 -22.75 4.08 -18.08
N ASN A 230 -21.72 4.63 -18.70
CA ASN A 230 -20.61 5.26 -17.98
C ASN A 230 -21.06 6.33 -16.98
N ALA A 231 -22.10 7.10 -17.30
CA ALA A 231 -22.66 8.11 -16.39
C ALA A 231 -23.21 7.50 -15.08
N ASP A 232 -23.76 6.29 -15.11
CA ASP A 232 -24.31 5.62 -13.94
C ASP A 232 -23.23 5.29 -12.90
N TYR A 233 -21.99 5.12 -13.34
CA TYR A 233 -20.87 4.87 -12.44
C TYR A 233 -20.72 5.94 -11.34
N PHE A 234 -21.07 7.17 -11.64
CA PHE A 234 -20.97 8.31 -10.73
C PHE A 234 -22.24 8.58 -9.93
N THR A 235 -23.39 8.15 -10.44
CA THR A 235 -24.70 8.46 -9.86
C THR A 235 -25.34 7.29 -9.14
N ALA A 236 -25.14 6.06 -9.63
CA ALA A 236 -25.71 4.87 -8.99
C ALA A 236 -24.87 4.43 -7.79
N SER A 237 -25.55 4.04 -6.71
CA SER A 237 -24.94 3.42 -5.54
C SER A 237 -24.91 1.90 -5.61
N LYS A 238 -25.73 1.30 -6.47
CA LYS A 238 -25.85 -0.16 -6.65
C LYS A 238 -25.68 -0.55 -8.10
N PHE A 239 -25.00 -1.69 -8.30
CA PHE A 239 -24.88 -2.33 -9.61
C PHE A 239 -25.29 -3.81 -9.53
N PHE A 240 -25.66 -4.35 -10.69
CA PHE A 240 -26.10 -5.71 -10.86
C PHE A 240 -25.37 -6.33 -12.07
N ILE A 241 -25.18 -7.65 -12.06
CA ILE A 241 -24.55 -8.38 -13.18
C ILE A 241 -25.60 -8.71 -14.25
N LYS A 242 -26.77 -9.17 -13.85
CA LYS A 242 -27.88 -9.50 -14.71
C LYS A 242 -29.17 -9.57 -13.88
N GLY A 243 -30.22 -8.87 -14.30
CA GLY A 243 -31.45 -8.80 -13.52
C GLY A 243 -31.16 -8.37 -12.09
N ASP A 244 -31.63 -9.12 -11.10
CA ASP A 244 -31.45 -8.86 -9.67
C ASP A 244 -30.14 -9.39 -9.06
N VAL A 245 -29.26 -10.02 -9.88
CA VAL A 245 -27.95 -10.52 -9.40
C VAL A 245 -27.04 -9.34 -9.08
N LYS A 246 -26.85 -9.08 -7.79
CA LYS A 246 -26.08 -7.94 -7.28
C LYS A 246 -24.60 -8.04 -7.64
N TYR A 247 -24.01 -6.90 -8.00
CA TYR A 247 -22.58 -6.76 -8.18
C TYR A 247 -21.95 -6.46 -6.82
N THR A 248 -21.16 -7.39 -6.29
CA THR A 248 -20.69 -7.34 -4.89
C THR A 248 -19.20 -7.57 -4.78
N GLY A 249 -18.67 -7.33 -3.58
CA GLY A 249 -17.28 -7.57 -3.24
C GLY A 249 -16.32 -6.51 -3.81
N TRP A 250 -15.05 -6.89 -3.90
CA TRP A 250 -13.99 -6.03 -4.43
C TRP A 250 -14.04 -5.97 -5.95
N GLN A 251 -14.14 -4.77 -6.49
CA GLN A 251 -14.28 -4.54 -7.93
C GLN A 251 -13.36 -3.42 -8.40
N THR A 252 -12.86 -3.56 -9.62
CA THR A 252 -12.07 -2.52 -10.27
C THR A 252 -12.90 -1.88 -11.40
N LEU A 253 -13.09 -0.59 -11.32
CA LEU A 253 -13.78 0.22 -12.32
C LEU A 253 -12.91 1.42 -12.65
N ASP A 254 -12.66 1.69 -13.92
CA ASP A 254 -11.82 2.79 -14.40
C ASP A 254 -10.43 2.86 -13.70
N GLY A 255 -9.81 1.70 -13.51
CA GLY A 255 -8.49 1.58 -12.86
C GLY A 255 -8.44 1.85 -11.35
N LYS A 256 -9.57 2.13 -10.72
CA LYS A 256 -9.70 2.33 -9.27
C LYS A 256 -10.37 1.13 -8.62
N LEU A 257 -10.02 0.87 -7.37
CA LEU A 257 -10.59 -0.23 -6.58
C LEU A 257 -11.75 0.26 -5.74
N TYR A 258 -12.85 -0.50 -5.74
CA TYR A 258 -14.09 -0.24 -5.01
C TYR A 258 -14.52 -1.47 -4.24
N PHE A 259 -15.36 -1.26 -3.24
CA PHE A 259 -16.03 -2.37 -2.55
C PHE A 259 -17.55 -2.18 -2.59
N PHE A 260 -18.26 -3.27 -2.87
CA PHE A 260 -19.72 -3.35 -2.85
C PHE A 260 -20.15 -4.34 -1.78
N THR A 261 -21.09 -3.92 -0.92
CA THR A 261 -21.62 -4.77 0.14
C THR A 261 -22.37 -5.99 -0.43
N ALA A 262 -22.76 -6.94 0.41
CA ALA A 262 -23.62 -8.04 0.01
C ALA A 262 -24.95 -7.57 -0.59
N ASP A 263 -25.42 -6.36 -0.24
CA ASP A 263 -26.60 -5.73 -0.82
C ASP A 263 -26.32 -4.99 -2.12
N GLY A 264 -25.09 -5.04 -2.63
CA GLY A 264 -24.68 -4.37 -3.86
C GLY A 264 -24.41 -2.86 -3.69
N ASN A 265 -24.37 -2.34 -2.46
CA ASN A 265 -24.11 -0.91 -2.23
C ASN A 265 -22.59 -0.61 -2.33
N LYS A 266 -22.24 0.38 -3.13
CA LYS A 266 -20.89 0.96 -3.17
C LYS A 266 -20.62 1.70 -1.86
N VAL A 267 -19.51 1.40 -1.20
CA VAL A 267 -19.15 2.03 0.08
C VAL A 267 -18.34 3.31 -0.09
N THR A 268 -18.40 4.19 0.92
CA THR A 268 -17.62 5.44 1.03
C THR A 268 -17.14 5.63 2.46
N GLY A 269 -16.16 6.51 2.68
CA GLY A 269 -15.61 6.78 4.01
C GLY A 269 -14.84 5.60 4.60
N GLU A 270 -14.72 5.60 5.91
CA GLU A 270 -14.04 4.52 6.64
C GLU A 270 -14.93 3.28 6.73
N GLN A 271 -14.39 2.12 6.37
CA GLN A 271 -15.08 0.84 6.35
C GLN A 271 -14.19 -0.26 6.93
N VAL A 272 -14.79 -1.17 7.68
CA VAL A 272 -14.12 -2.41 8.12
C VAL A 272 -14.64 -3.57 7.29
N ILE A 273 -13.78 -4.14 6.45
CA ILE A 273 -14.13 -5.21 5.53
C ILE A 273 -13.26 -6.42 5.86
N GLN A 274 -13.86 -7.52 6.26
CA GLN A 274 -13.14 -8.73 6.67
C GLN A 274 -12.02 -8.45 7.71
N GLY A 275 -12.30 -7.57 8.68
CA GLY A 275 -11.36 -7.16 9.72
C GLY A 275 -10.25 -6.20 9.27
N ALA A 276 -10.25 -5.74 8.03
CA ALA A 276 -9.34 -4.72 7.53
C ALA A 276 -10.05 -3.36 7.47
N LYS A 277 -9.35 -2.32 7.90
CA LYS A 277 -9.83 -0.95 7.90
C LYS A 277 -9.39 -0.23 6.61
N TYR A 278 -10.35 0.19 5.84
CA TYR A 278 -10.15 0.88 4.56
C TYR A 278 -10.78 2.27 4.63
N ASN A 279 -10.23 3.19 3.85
CA ASN A 279 -10.85 4.49 3.63
C ASN A 279 -11.18 4.65 2.15
N PHE A 280 -12.44 4.96 1.86
CA PHE A 280 -12.94 5.18 0.50
C PHE A 280 -13.29 6.65 0.32
N ALA A 281 -12.90 7.20 -0.82
CA ALA A 281 -13.24 8.56 -1.20
C ALA A 281 -14.77 8.73 -1.39
N SER A 282 -15.24 9.96 -1.56
CA SER A 282 -16.65 10.24 -1.79
C SER A 282 -17.21 9.63 -3.08
N ASP A 283 -16.34 9.31 -4.06
CA ASP A 283 -16.72 8.58 -5.28
C ASP A 283 -16.74 7.05 -5.06
N GLY A 284 -16.42 6.58 -3.86
CA GLY A 284 -16.34 5.17 -3.50
C GLY A 284 -15.01 4.49 -3.85
N SER A 285 -14.03 5.21 -4.40
CA SER A 285 -12.72 4.61 -4.70
C SER A 285 -11.86 4.48 -3.45
N LEU A 286 -11.08 3.39 -3.36
CA LEU A 286 -10.14 3.18 -2.27
C LEU A 286 -9.08 4.29 -2.22
N VAL A 287 -8.91 4.91 -1.05
CA VAL A 287 -7.84 5.88 -0.79
C VAL A 287 -6.57 5.12 -0.43
N VAL A 288 -5.59 5.12 -1.32
CA VAL A 288 -4.28 4.49 -1.09
C VAL A 288 -3.40 5.35 -0.18
N GLY A 289 -2.54 4.70 0.63
CA GLY A 289 -1.60 5.40 1.52
C GLY A 289 -2.14 5.74 2.91
N SER A 290 -3.41 5.41 3.22
CA SER A 290 -4.02 5.62 4.55
C SER A 290 -3.71 4.51 5.56
N GLY A 291 -2.86 3.54 5.22
CA GLY A 291 -2.59 2.36 6.03
C GLY A 291 -1.66 2.62 7.23
N THR A 292 -1.63 1.65 8.15
CA THR A 292 -0.70 1.62 9.29
C THR A 292 0.69 1.18 8.84
N MET A 293 1.73 1.89 9.27
CA MET A 293 3.11 1.59 8.89
C MET A 293 3.65 0.35 9.63
N GLY A 294 4.28 -0.54 8.88
CA GLY A 294 5.00 -1.70 9.37
C GLY A 294 6.24 -2.03 8.55
N ILE A 295 6.93 -3.08 8.96
CA ILE A 295 8.11 -3.59 8.27
C ILE A 295 8.00 -5.11 8.13
N ASP A 296 8.76 -5.69 7.21
CA ASP A 296 9.03 -7.12 7.24
C ASP A 296 10.53 -7.39 7.33
N VAL A 297 10.89 -8.49 8.00
CA VAL A 297 12.27 -8.78 8.35
C VAL A 297 12.60 -10.27 8.29
N SER A 298 13.88 -10.56 8.06
CA SER A 298 14.47 -11.89 8.04
C SER A 298 15.92 -11.85 8.52
N LYS A 299 16.64 -12.95 8.36
CA LYS A 299 18.09 -13.03 8.64
C LYS A 299 18.92 -11.91 7.98
N TRP A 300 18.43 -11.35 6.88
CA TRP A 300 19.13 -10.32 6.11
C TRP A 300 19.20 -8.96 6.79
N ASN A 301 18.33 -8.70 7.77
CA ASN A 301 18.30 -7.45 8.53
C ASN A 301 19.26 -7.45 9.74
N GLY A 302 19.96 -8.57 9.99
CA GLY A 302 20.95 -8.69 11.05
C GLY A 302 20.36 -8.51 12.46
N LYS A 303 21.13 -7.88 13.34
CA LYS A 303 20.68 -7.58 14.71
C LYS A 303 19.80 -6.33 14.72
N ILE A 304 18.63 -6.44 15.33
CA ILE A 304 17.62 -5.38 15.39
C ILE A 304 17.44 -4.88 16.82
N ASP A 305 17.45 -3.56 17.01
CA ASP A 305 16.97 -2.90 18.24
C ASP A 305 15.47 -2.63 18.11
N TRP A 306 14.67 -3.51 18.68
CA TRP A 306 13.21 -3.48 18.58
C TRP A 306 12.57 -2.28 19.30
N ASN A 307 13.22 -1.75 20.34
CA ASN A 307 12.74 -0.55 21.02
C ASN A 307 12.91 0.69 20.11
N ALA A 308 14.07 0.80 19.45
CA ALA A 308 14.28 1.87 18.49
C ALA A 308 13.33 1.75 17.28
N VAL A 309 13.07 0.53 16.78
CA VAL A 309 12.07 0.27 15.73
C VAL A 309 10.69 0.74 16.17
N LYS A 310 10.23 0.36 17.37
CA LYS A 310 8.93 0.78 17.90
C LYS A 310 8.83 2.31 18.01
N ASN A 311 9.87 2.93 18.53
CA ASN A 311 9.92 4.39 18.74
C ASN A 311 9.98 5.18 17.42
N SER A 312 10.33 4.54 16.30
CA SER A 312 10.31 5.17 14.96
C SER A 312 8.92 5.23 14.32
N GLY A 313 7.86 4.77 15.02
CA GLY A 313 6.49 4.81 14.52
C GLY A 313 6.02 3.51 13.85
N VAL A 314 6.88 2.49 13.78
CA VAL A 314 6.48 1.15 13.30
C VAL A 314 5.46 0.56 14.27
N SER A 315 4.35 0.07 13.74
CA SER A 315 3.24 -0.48 14.52
C SER A 315 3.17 -2.00 14.50
N TYR A 316 3.65 -2.63 13.43
CA TYR A 316 3.67 -4.08 13.26
C TYR A 316 4.90 -4.54 12.48
N VAL A 317 5.18 -5.83 12.59
CA VAL A 317 6.24 -6.50 11.84
C VAL A 317 5.74 -7.85 11.31
N ILE A 318 6.17 -8.21 10.09
CA ILE A 318 5.99 -9.55 9.52
C ILE A 318 7.38 -10.22 9.49
N ILE A 319 7.54 -11.34 10.23
CA ILE A 319 8.85 -11.97 10.46
C ILE A 319 8.95 -13.28 9.69
N ARG A 320 10.02 -13.48 8.94
CA ARG A 320 10.27 -14.76 8.27
C ARG A 320 10.45 -15.88 9.27
N VAL A 321 9.64 -16.94 9.15
CA VAL A 321 9.78 -18.17 9.93
C VAL A 321 10.87 -19.06 9.36
N GLY A 322 10.86 -19.21 8.04
CA GLY A 322 11.75 -20.07 7.31
C GLY A 322 11.47 -20.00 5.80
N TYR A 323 12.06 -20.93 5.09
CA TYR A 323 11.92 -21.04 3.64
C TYR A 323 12.13 -22.47 3.15
N ARG A 324 11.60 -22.77 1.97
CA ARG A 324 11.94 -24.01 1.27
C ARG A 324 13.10 -23.76 0.31
N GLY A 325 14.11 -24.63 0.33
CA GLY A 325 15.28 -24.54 -0.54
C GLY A 325 14.92 -24.63 -2.03
N SER A 326 15.53 -23.80 -2.84
CA SER A 326 15.21 -23.61 -4.27
C SER A 326 15.59 -24.80 -5.17
N SER A 327 16.48 -25.69 -4.74
CA SER A 327 16.94 -26.86 -5.51
C SER A 327 16.37 -28.18 -4.99
N GLN A 328 16.65 -28.54 -3.74
CA GLN A 328 16.28 -29.83 -3.14
C GLN A 328 14.95 -29.79 -2.39
N GLY A 329 14.36 -28.61 -2.19
CA GLY A 329 13.09 -28.48 -1.49
C GLY A 329 13.13 -28.75 0.01
N ALA A 330 14.31 -28.66 0.65
CA ALA A 330 14.43 -28.81 2.09
C ALA A 330 13.77 -27.66 2.84
N LEU A 331 13.13 -27.95 3.97
CA LEU A 331 12.58 -26.92 4.88
C LEU A 331 13.70 -26.38 5.77
N ILE A 332 13.88 -25.08 5.81
CA ILE A 332 14.99 -24.41 6.50
C ILE A 332 14.43 -23.29 7.39
N ASP A 333 14.83 -23.29 8.66
CA ASP A 333 14.49 -22.22 9.60
C ASP A 333 15.21 -20.91 9.26
N ASP A 334 14.54 -19.78 9.45
CA ASP A 334 15.26 -18.50 9.52
C ASP A 334 16.00 -18.43 10.88
N PRO A 335 17.35 -18.31 10.87
CA PRO A 335 18.14 -18.36 12.10
C PRO A 335 17.84 -17.21 13.07
N THR A 336 17.24 -16.11 12.58
CA THR A 336 16.90 -14.94 13.39
C THR A 336 15.46 -14.95 13.89
N PHE A 337 14.61 -15.87 13.41
CA PHE A 337 13.19 -15.91 13.73
C PHE A 337 12.91 -15.83 15.24
N LYS A 338 13.50 -16.72 16.02
CA LYS A 338 13.26 -16.77 17.47
C LYS A 338 13.70 -15.51 18.22
N THR A 339 14.78 -14.89 17.78
CA THR A 339 15.26 -13.62 18.35
C THR A 339 14.36 -12.47 17.97
N ASN A 340 13.96 -12.40 16.70
CA ASN A 340 13.13 -11.32 16.17
C ASN A 340 11.73 -11.36 16.78
N ILE A 341 11.08 -12.53 16.85
CA ILE A 341 9.71 -12.60 17.38
C ILE A 341 9.67 -12.26 18.89
N LYS A 342 10.66 -12.70 19.67
CA LYS A 342 10.77 -12.32 21.09
C LYS A 342 11.01 -10.82 21.26
N GLY A 343 11.94 -10.25 20.51
CA GLY A 343 12.27 -8.83 20.59
C GLY A 343 11.12 -7.93 20.16
N ALA A 344 10.48 -8.23 19.03
CA ALA A 344 9.33 -7.48 18.53
C ALA A 344 8.13 -7.52 19.49
N THR A 345 7.84 -8.71 20.05
CA THR A 345 6.76 -8.88 21.03
C THR A 345 7.06 -8.11 22.32
N ALA A 346 8.30 -8.17 22.82
CA ALA A 346 8.72 -7.44 24.02
C ALA A 346 8.64 -5.93 23.84
N ALA A 347 8.93 -5.41 22.64
CA ALA A 347 8.77 -4.01 22.28
C ALA A 347 7.29 -3.57 22.06
N GLY A 348 6.33 -4.50 22.15
CA GLY A 348 4.91 -4.20 21.99
C GLY A 348 4.48 -3.96 20.54
N LEU A 349 5.22 -4.52 19.57
CA LEU A 349 4.80 -4.56 18.17
C LEU A 349 3.75 -5.66 17.97
N LYS A 350 2.81 -5.42 17.06
CA LYS A 350 1.95 -6.48 16.54
C LYS A 350 2.78 -7.35 15.60
N VAL A 351 2.60 -8.67 15.69
CA VAL A 351 3.45 -9.63 14.96
C VAL A 351 2.61 -10.47 14.01
N GLY A 352 3.01 -10.50 12.76
CA GLY A 352 2.69 -11.50 11.78
C GLY A 352 3.95 -12.26 11.35
N VAL A 353 3.79 -13.28 10.54
CA VAL A 353 4.91 -14.07 10.05
C VAL A 353 4.75 -14.41 8.58
N TYR A 354 5.85 -14.78 7.92
CA TYR A 354 5.83 -15.30 6.57
C TYR A 354 6.77 -16.48 6.37
N PHE A 355 6.47 -17.28 5.35
CA PHE A 355 7.29 -18.39 4.90
C PHE A 355 7.55 -18.25 3.41
N PHE A 356 8.82 -18.24 3.00
CA PHE A 356 9.22 -18.15 1.60
C PHE A 356 9.10 -19.51 0.93
N THR A 357 8.17 -19.66 0.00
CA THR A 357 7.84 -20.95 -0.60
C THR A 357 8.68 -21.25 -1.84
N GLN A 358 8.95 -22.53 -1.99
CA GLN A 358 9.40 -23.18 -3.23
C GLN A 358 8.63 -24.49 -3.46
N ALA A 359 7.44 -24.59 -2.86
CA ALA A 359 6.56 -25.73 -3.03
C ALA A 359 6.16 -25.90 -4.52
N VAL A 360 6.13 -27.15 -4.97
CA VAL A 360 5.74 -27.50 -6.34
C VAL A 360 4.40 -28.22 -6.40
N ASP A 361 3.84 -28.55 -5.25
CA ASP A 361 2.53 -29.16 -5.08
C ASP A 361 1.90 -28.81 -3.72
N GLU A 362 0.65 -29.21 -3.53
CA GLU A 362 -0.13 -28.94 -2.33
C GLU A 362 0.41 -29.67 -1.09
N VAL A 363 1.04 -30.84 -1.27
CA VAL A 363 1.62 -31.61 -0.17
C VAL A 363 2.80 -30.84 0.44
N GLU A 364 3.64 -30.29 -0.40
CA GLU A 364 4.75 -29.46 0.07
C GLU A 364 4.25 -28.16 0.74
N ALA A 365 3.20 -27.56 0.22
CA ALA A 365 2.58 -26.39 0.83
C ALA A 365 2.03 -26.69 2.24
N VAL A 366 1.41 -27.84 2.44
CA VAL A 366 0.97 -28.31 3.77
C VAL A 366 2.16 -28.55 4.71
N GLN A 367 3.28 -29.09 4.21
CA GLN A 367 4.50 -29.25 5.00
C GLN A 367 5.06 -27.90 5.46
N GLU A 368 5.08 -26.89 4.56
CA GLU A 368 5.50 -25.53 4.89
C GLU A 368 4.61 -24.92 5.98
N ALA A 369 3.28 -25.01 5.80
CA ALA A 369 2.32 -24.52 6.79
C ALA A 369 2.50 -25.25 8.15
N SER A 370 2.71 -26.56 8.14
CA SER A 370 2.92 -27.34 9.37
C SER A 370 4.19 -26.92 10.11
N MET A 371 5.28 -26.65 9.38
CA MET A 371 6.49 -26.08 9.95
C MET A 371 6.24 -24.71 10.58
N VAL A 372 5.52 -23.84 9.89
CA VAL A 372 5.16 -22.51 10.41
C VAL A 372 4.39 -22.65 11.72
N LEU A 373 3.33 -23.47 11.73
CA LEU A 373 2.49 -23.69 12.92
C LEU A 373 3.29 -24.21 14.12
N ASP A 374 4.24 -25.12 13.90
CA ASP A 374 5.12 -25.61 14.95
C ASP A 374 6.03 -24.50 15.50
N ARG A 375 6.60 -23.67 14.64
CA ARG A 375 7.52 -22.59 15.02
C ARG A 375 6.84 -21.41 15.71
N ILE A 376 5.58 -21.11 15.38
CA ILE A 376 4.82 -20.02 16.02
C ILE A 376 4.06 -20.48 17.27
N SER A 377 4.08 -21.77 17.58
CA SER A 377 3.45 -22.32 18.78
C SER A 377 3.95 -21.61 20.04
N GLY A 378 3.04 -21.12 20.87
CA GLY A 378 3.36 -20.39 22.10
C GLY A 378 3.66 -18.90 21.92
N TYR A 379 3.65 -18.37 20.68
CA TYR A 379 3.76 -16.93 20.42
C TYR A 379 2.39 -16.32 20.12
N LYS A 380 2.21 -15.05 20.50
CA LYS A 380 1.01 -14.29 20.13
C LYS A 380 1.18 -13.74 18.72
N ILE A 381 0.51 -14.35 17.76
CA ILE A 381 0.42 -13.87 16.37
C ILE A 381 -0.85 -13.03 16.24
N SER A 382 -0.70 -11.74 15.95
CA SER A 382 -1.79 -10.76 15.87
C SER A 382 -1.99 -10.19 14.48
N TYR A 383 -1.09 -10.53 13.55
CA TYR A 383 -1.18 -10.25 12.11
C TYR A 383 -1.23 -11.57 11.34
N PRO A 384 -1.57 -11.55 10.04
CA PRO A 384 -1.68 -12.78 9.27
C PRO A 384 -0.38 -13.58 9.16
N VAL A 385 -0.52 -14.86 8.87
CA VAL A 385 0.54 -15.78 8.44
C VAL A 385 0.53 -15.80 6.91
N PHE A 386 1.59 -15.34 6.28
CA PHE A 386 1.69 -15.22 4.83
C PHE A 386 2.53 -16.32 4.21
N LEU A 387 2.07 -16.84 3.06
CA LEU A 387 2.91 -17.54 2.11
C LEU A 387 3.53 -16.50 1.17
N ASP A 388 4.84 -16.44 1.14
CA ASP A 388 5.61 -15.56 0.26
C ASP A 388 5.90 -16.28 -1.05
N VAL A 389 5.31 -15.77 -2.14
CA VAL A 389 5.28 -16.39 -3.47
C VAL A 389 5.89 -15.44 -4.49
N GLU A 390 7.19 -15.63 -4.75
CA GLU A 390 7.92 -14.76 -5.67
C GLU A 390 8.98 -15.50 -6.48
N GLY A 391 9.49 -14.89 -7.54
CA GLY A 391 10.52 -15.45 -8.39
C GLY A 391 11.89 -15.50 -7.70
N SER A 392 12.52 -16.65 -7.72
CA SER A 392 13.85 -16.87 -7.16
C SER A 392 14.79 -17.63 -8.09
N GLY A 393 14.35 -17.97 -9.30
CA GLY A 393 15.06 -18.88 -10.21
C GLY A 393 14.99 -20.36 -9.77
N GLY A 394 14.19 -20.65 -8.73
CA GLY A 394 14.08 -21.97 -8.12
C GLY A 394 13.04 -22.89 -8.73
N ARG A 395 12.75 -23.97 -8.01
CA ARG A 395 11.79 -25.03 -8.41
C ARG A 395 10.36 -24.53 -8.46
N GLY A 396 9.97 -23.65 -7.52
CA GLY A 396 8.63 -23.04 -7.45
C GLY A 396 8.31 -22.12 -8.62
N ASP A 397 9.31 -21.58 -9.33
CA ASP A 397 9.07 -20.72 -10.50
C ASP A 397 8.56 -21.50 -11.71
N LYS A 398 8.79 -22.82 -11.74
CA LYS A 398 8.55 -23.69 -12.90
C LYS A 398 7.14 -24.27 -12.95
N ILE A 399 6.36 -24.15 -11.86
CA ILE A 399 4.97 -24.64 -11.83
C ILE A 399 4.05 -23.67 -12.58
N ASP A 400 2.96 -24.19 -13.09
CA ASP A 400 1.95 -23.38 -13.78
C ASP A 400 1.08 -22.55 -12.79
N SER A 401 0.23 -21.70 -13.35
CA SER A 401 -0.65 -20.81 -12.56
C SER A 401 -1.67 -21.58 -11.73
N ALA A 402 -2.23 -22.67 -12.24
CA ALA A 402 -3.23 -23.47 -11.53
C ALA A 402 -2.59 -24.17 -10.33
N THR A 403 -1.46 -24.84 -10.53
CA THR A 403 -0.68 -25.50 -9.47
C THR A 403 -0.24 -24.49 -8.41
N ARG A 404 0.27 -23.30 -8.81
CA ARG A 404 0.66 -22.25 -7.86
C ARG A 404 -0.53 -21.76 -7.04
N THR A 405 -1.69 -21.61 -7.66
CA THR A 405 -2.92 -21.24 -6.94
C THR A 405 -3.34 -22.33 -5.95
N ALA A 406 -3.23 -23.59 -6.32
CA ALA A 406 -3.50 -24.73 -5.43
C ALA A 406 -2.52 -24.76 -4.25
N VAL A 407 -1.22 -24.56 -4.46
CA VAL A 407 -0.20 -24.40 -3.42
C VAL A 407 -0.57 -23.29 -2.44
N CYS A 408 -0.94 -22.10 -2.93
CA CYS A 408 -1.37 -20.99 -2.08
C CYS A 408 -2.59 -21.37 -1.23
N LYS A 409 -3.59 -22.02 -1.83
CA LYS A 409 -4.80 -22.46 -1.12
C LYS A 409 -4.50 -23.52 -0.07
N ALA A 410 -3.66 -24.50 -0.38
CA ALA A 410 -3.32 -25.58 0.54
C ALA A 410 -2.59 -25.03 1.79
N PHE A 411 -1.61 -24.15 1.62
CA PHE A 411 -0.97 -23.46 2.73
C PHE A 411 -1.99 -22.64 3.54
N CYS A 412 -2.73 -21.75 2.89
CA CYS A 412 -3.64 -20.85 3.58
C CYS A 412 -4.77 -21.58 4.31
N ASN A 413 -5.33 -22.64 3.73
CA ASN A 413 -6.34 -23.47 4.39
C ASN A 413 -5.78 -24.15 5.64
N THR A 414 -4.55 -24.68 5.58
CA THR A 414 -3.88 -25.30 6.73
C THR A 414 -3.70 -24.30 7.87
N ILE A 415 -3.27 -23.08 7.55
CA ILE A 415 -3.12 -21.98 8.52
C ILE A 415 -4.48 -21.56 9.11
N GLN A 416 -5.52 -21.42 8.27
CA GLN A 416 -6.87 -21.05 8.75
C GLN A 416 -7.49 -22.15 9.62
N ASN A 417 -7.30 -23.41 9.28
CA ASN A 417 -7.78 -24.55 10.06
C ASN A 417 -7.15 -24.60 11.46
N ALA A 418 -5.94 -24.04 11.62
CA ALA A 418 -5.28 -23.89 12.91
C ALA A 418 -5.72 -22.61 13.67
N GLY A 419 -6.69 -21.84 13.15
CA GLY A 419 -7.26 -20.66 13.80
C GLY A 419 -6.51 -19.34 13.53
N TYR A 420 -5.56 -19.32 12.61
CA TYR A 420 -4.84 -18.09 12.25
C TYR A 420 -5.42 -17.45 10.98
N THR A 421 -5.28 -16.14 10.86
CA THR A 421 -5.55 -15.46 9.59
C THR A 421 -4.44 -15.78 8.59
N ALA A 422 -4.81 -16.29 7.42
CA ALA A 422 -3.85 -16.63 6.37
C ALA A 422 -3.84 -15.59 5.24
N GLY A 423 -2.72 -15.50 4.54
CA GLY A 423 -2.58 -14.64 3.37
C GLY A 423 -1.49 -15.07 2.41
N VAL A 424 -1.43 -14.41 1.27
CA VAL A 424 -0.43 -14.60 0.23
C VAL A 424 0.26 -13.27 -0.05
N TYR A 425 1.60 -13.29 -0.02
CA TYR A 425 2.42 -12.22 -0.54
C TYR A 425 2.86 -12.56 -1.96
N ALA A 426 2.73 -11.60 -2.84
CA ALA A 426 3.34 -11.64 -4.16
C ALA A 426 3.43 -10.24 -4.77
N ASN A 427 4.30 -10.06 -5.75
CA ASN A 427 4.35 -8.82 -6.52
C ASN A 427 3.19 -8.73 -7.51
N LYS A 428 2.97 -7.51 -8.04
CA LYS A 428 1.91 -7.23 -9.02
C LYS A 428 1.87 -8.21 -10.18
N THR A 429 3.04 -8.53 -10.78
CA THR A 429 3.12 -9.43 -11.95
C THR A 429 2.67 -10.84 -11.60
N TRP A 430 3.09 -11.35 -10.45
CA TRP A 430 2.72 -12.69 -10.00
C TRP A 430 1.25 -12.79 -9.66
N LEU A 431 0.68 -11.80 -8.95
CA LEU A 431 -0.77 -11.73 -8.68
C LEU A 431 -1.62 -11.62 -9.96
N SER A 432 -1.10 -10.97 -11.00
CA SER A 432 -1.87 -10.73 -12.24
C SER A 432 -1.71 -11.81 -13.30
N GLN A 433 -0.59 -12.57 -13.29
CA GLN A 433 -0.22 -13.43 -14.42
C GLN A 433 0.23 -14.84 -14.03
N LYS A 434 0.64 -15.06 -12.78
CA LYS A 434 1.26 -16.32 -12.34
C LYS A 434 0.39 -17.12 -11.39
N MET A 435 -0.75 -16.58 -10.96
CA MET A 435 -1.74 -17.25 -10.13
C MET A 435 -3.13 -16.69 -10.42
N ASP A 436 -4.18 -17.41 -10.03
CA ASP A 436 -5.54 -16.89 -10.03
C ASP A 436 -5.82 -16.18 -8.69
N ALA A 437 -5.57 -14.86 -8.66
CA ALA A 437 -5.82 -14.06 -7.48
C ALA A 437 -7.31 -14.00 -7.08
N SER A 438 -8.25 -14.27 -7.99
CA SER A 438 -9.69 -14.32 -7.68
C SER A 438 -10.03 -15.52 -6.81
N ALA A 439 -9.39 -16.67 -7.05
CA ALA A 439 -9.53 -17.88 -6.27
C ALA A 439 -8.93 -17.75 -4.84
N LEU A 440 -8.16 -16.68 -4.57
CA LEU A 440 -7.58 -16.38 -3.27
C LEU A 440 -8.38 -15.36 -2.46
N SER A 441 -9.63 -15.08 -2.85
CA SER A 441 -10.49 -14.06 -2.20
C SER A 441 -10.77 -14.31 -0.72
N GLY A 442 -10.68 -15.55 -0.25
CA GLY A 442 -10.85 -15.94 1.16
C GLY A 442 -9.65 -15.65 2.06
N TYR A 443 -8.50 -15.24 1.49
CA TYR A 443 -7.25 -14.99 2.21
C TYR A 443 -6.83 -13.54 2.09
N LYS A 444 -5.92 -13.08 2.95
CA LYS A 444 -5.36 -11.75 2.88
C LYS A 444 -4.34 -11.67 1.74
N ILE A 445 -4.29 -10.53 1.07
CA ILE A 445 -3.32 -10.27 0.00
C ILE A 445 -2.33 -9.20 0.46
N TRP A 446 -1.07 -9.55 0.42
CA TRP A 446 0.04 -8.63 0.66
C TRP A 446 0.75 -8.36 -0.67
N LEU A 447 0.46 -7.21 -1.25
CA LEU A 447 0.98 -6.77 -2.54
C LEU A 447 2.38 -6.20 -2.39
N ALA A 448 3.35 -6.67 -3.18
CA ALA A 448 4.60 -5.96 -3.40
C ALA A 448 4.54 -5.15 -4.70
N GLN A 449 4.70 -3.85 -4.57
CA GLN A 449 4.87 -2.95 -5.70
C GLN A 449 5.55 -1.66 -5.23
N TYR A 450 6.82 -1.46 -5.59
CA TYR A 450 7.62 -0.31 -5.18
C TYR A 450 7.29 0.91 -6.04
N ALA A 451 6.37 1.73 -5.56
CA ALA A 451 5.86 2.89 -6.28
C ALA A 451 5.26 3.90 -5.28
N ALA A 452 5.00 5.12 -5.73
CA ALA A 452 4.28 6.12 -4.92
C ALA A 452 2.80 5.74 -4.70
N ALA A 453 2.22 4.99 -5.63
CA ALA A 453 0.88 4.41 -5.50
C ALA A 453 0.83 3.10 -6.30
N PRO A 454 0.11 2.06 -5.84
CA PRO A 454 -0.01 0.83 -6.58
C PRO A 454 -0.80 1.02 -7.88
N THR A 455 -0.36 0.30 -8.91
CA THR A 455 -1.10 0.17 -10.18
C THR A 455 -1.71 -1.23 -10.34
N TYR A 456 -1.61 -2.08 -9.31
CA TYR A 456 -2.35 -3.33 -9.22
C TYR A 456 -3.83 -3.04 -9.03
N THR A 457 -4.67 -3.69 -9.82
CA THR A 457 -6.11 -3.42 -9.87
C THR A 457 -6.95 -4.43 -9.08
N GLY A 458 -6.31 -5.44 -8.49
CA GLY A 458 -6.95 -6.39 -7.59
C GLY A 458 -7.02 -5.88 -6.15
N ARG A 459 -7.69 -6.65 -5.30
CA ARG A 459 -7.71 -6.40 -3.85
C ARG A 459 -6.34 -6.65 -3.23
N TYR A 460 -5.97 -5.83 -2.27
CA TYR A 460 -4.85 -6.07 -1.35
C TYR A 460 -5.20 -5.54 0.05
N ASP A 461 -4.68 -6.19 1.08
CA ASP A 461 -4.88 -5.85 2.49
C ASP A 461 -3.62 -5.22 3.11
N LEU A 462 -2.45 -5.56 2.56
CA LEU A 462 -1.16 -4.93 2.85
C LEU A 462 -0.47 -4.56 1.55
N TRP A 463 0.38 -3.54 1.63
CA TRP A 463 1.19 -3.08 0.51
C TRP A 463 2.63 -2.85 0.94
N GLN A 464 3.57 -3.65 0.41
CA GLN A 464 5.00 -3.42 0.52
C GLN A 464 5.37 -2.42 -0.59
N TYR A 465 5.67 -1.18 -0.18
CA TYR A 465 5.83 -0.07 -1.12
C TYR A 465 7.28 0.33 -1.35
N LYS A 466 8.22 -0.18 -0.55
CA LYS A 466 9.63 0.17 -0.63
C LYS A 466 10.51 -0.91 -0.01
N SER A 467 11.59 -1.31 -0.72
CA SER A 467 12.59 -2.29 -0.24
C SER A 467 13.89 -1.65 0.28
N THR A 468 13.99 -0.33 0.21
CA THR A 468 15.20 0.43 0.63
C THR A 468 14.89 1.42 1.75
N GLY A 469 13.93 1.05 2.62
CA GLY A 469 13.56 1.85 3.77
C GLY A 469 14.69 1.98 4.79
N LYS A 470 14.61 3.02 5.61
CA LYS A 470 15.49 3.21 6.78
C LYS A 470 14.62 3.36 8.01
N VAL A 471 14.86 2.52 8.99
CA VAL A 471 14.15 2.50 10.27
C VAL A 471 15.18 2.49 11.39
N SER A 472 14.99 3.33 12.39
CA SER A 472 15.86 3.35 13.57
C SER A 472 15.88 1.96 14.22
N GLY A 473 17.05 1.47 14.59
CA GLY A 473 17.22 0.13 15.14
C GLY A 473 17.59 -0.96 14.14
N ILE A 474 17.61 -0.64 12.82
CA ILE A 474 18.04 -1.53 11.74
C ILE A 474 19.18 -0.85 10.97
N SER A 475 20.34 -1.50 10.89
CA SER A 475 21.55 -0.91 10.29
C SER A 475 21.50 -0.85 8.75
N GLY A 476 20.77 -1.75 8.12
CA GLY A 476 20.65 -1.89 6.67
C GLY A 476 19.40 -1.23 6.08
N ASN A 477 19.06 -1.67 4.88
CA ASN A 477 17.75 -1.43 4.31
C ASN A 477 16.72 -2.37 4.94
N VAL A 478 15.46 -1.95 4.97
CA VAL A 478 14.34 -2.75 5.43
C VAL A 478 13.12 -2.47 4.55
N ASP A 479 12.31 -3.47 4.35
CA ASP A 479 11.07 -3.39 3.60
C ASP A 479 10.01 -2.62 4.39
N LEU A 480 9.39 -1.63 3.74
CA LEU A 480 8.35 -0.79 4.33
C LEU A 480 6.98 -1.17 3.79
N ASN A 481 6.05 -1.27 4.72
CA ASN A 481 4.70 -1.75 4.45
C ASN A 481 3.63 -0.80 4.97
N LEU A 482 2.50 -0.73 4.27
CA LEU A 482 1.25 -0.17 4.76
C LEU A 482 0.24 -1.30 4.94
N SER A 483 -0.37 -1.37 6.11
CA SER A 483 -1.44 -2.31 6.41
C SER A 483 -2.77 -1.57 6.48
N TYR A 484 -3.75 -2.07 5.77
CA TYR A 484 -5.15 -1.64 5.82
C TYR A 484 -5.99 -2.52 6.75
N LEU A 485 -5.34 -3.49 7.42
CA LEU A 485 -5.95 -4.29 8.47
C LEU A 485 -6.27 -3.40 9.67
N GLY A 486 -7.51 -3.40 10.13
CA GLY A 486 -8.04 -2.46 11.13
C GLY A 486 -7.65 -2.75 12.59
N TYR A 487 -6.53 -3.49 12.84
CA TYR A 487 -6.11 -3.86 14.20
C TYR A 487 -4.63 -3.61 14.49
#